data_01ca9286da53cab0ca5eeb95e3924137
#
_entry.id   01ca9286da53cab0ca5eeb95e3924137
#
_cell.length_a   1.000
_cell.length_b   1.000
_cell.length_c   1.000
_cell.angle_alpha   90.00
_cell.angle_beta   90.00
_cell.angle_gamma   90.00
#
_symmetry.space_group_name_H-M   'P 1'
#
loop_
_entity.id
_entity.type
_entity.pdbx_description
1 polymer ?
#
loop_
_entity_poly.entity_id
_entity_poly.type
_entity_poly.pdbx_seq_one_letter_code
_entity_poly.pdbx_strand_id
1 'polypeptide(L)'
;MKFKDKTRQKIGIIGGGQLGKMMILDAKKMGFYVIILDPTKKCPAHSIADQHLVADFDDREAIRKLAEKSDLITYEFEHIDVEVLKELESEGNKIYPTARSLEIIQNKYHQKNVLKQDQIAVPEFKKVSSPDDIKETAQEFGYPLMLKSCTGGYDGKGNALIGSEAEVERAFQELGAEKSKLMIEKYIPFKKEISIIAARGLNGEMNVYPIGENEHQNNILFETKVPADISNKLKKEAEEFAKEVLEVFEGIGIFCVEMFVTEDNQLLVNEIAPRPHNSGHYSIEGCVTSQFEQHIRAITALPLGDTTLVRPAVMRNILGSGKEGKAEVVGLDSALAVEGVKVHIYQKTISRPGRKMGHLTVTADSLDQASELALEASRLIEIKGEKN
;
A
#
# COMPACT_ATOMS: atom_id res chain seq x y z
N MET A 1 37.18 4.15 9.87
CA MET A 1 35.81 4.09 10.42
C MET A 1 35.43 2.60 10.58
N LYS A 2 35.27 2.12 11.80
CA LYS A 2 34.86 0.71 12.00
C LYS A 2 33.37 0.63 11.59
N PHE A 3 33.07 -0.09 10.52
CA PHE A 3 31.69 -0.39 10.17
C PHE A 3 31.06 -1.15 11.32
N LYS A 4 30.12 -0.54 12.04
CA LYS A 4 29.31 -1.23 13.03
C LYS A 4 28.54 -2.34 12.29
N ASP A 5 28.63 -3.56 12.79
CA ASP A 5 27.90 -4.69 12.19
C ASP A 5 26.39 -4.42 12.25
N LYS A 6 25.82 -3.98 11.13
CA LYS A 6 24.41 -3.60 11.02
C LYS A 6 23.47 -4.81 11.06
N THR A 7 23.98 -6.03 10.77
CA THR A 7 23.17 -7.25 10.78
C THR A 7 22.75 -7.68 12.18
N ARG A 8 23.32 -7.08 13.23
CA ARG A 8 22.90 -7.29 14.62
C ARG A 8 21.75 -6.40 15.05
N GLN A 9 21.30 -5.47 14.19
CA GLN A 9 20.13 -4.64 14.50
C GLN A 9 18.86 -5.49 14.54
N LYS A 10 17.99 -5.16 15.48
CA LYS A 10 16.68 -5.77 15.64
C LYS A 10 15.63 -4.85 15.06
N ILE A 11 14.82 -5.36 14.16
CA ILE A 11 13.74 -4.63 13.50
C ILE A 11 12.42 -5.03 14.15
N GLY A 12 11.70 -4.07 14.71
CA GLY A 12 10.31 -4.23 15.14
C GLY A 12 9.37 -3.92 13.99
N ILE A 13 8.40 -4.78 13.72
CA ILE A 13 7.36 -4.54 12.71
C ILE A 13 5.99 -4.58 13.37
N ILE A 14 5.24 -3.48 13.30
CA ILE A 14 3.84 -3.46 13.69
C ILE A 14 3.02 -3.99 12.51
N GLY A 15 2.46 -5.19 12.71
CA GLY A 15 1.77 -5.98 11.72
C GLY A 15 2.55 -7.21 11.27
N GLY A 16 1.84 -8.33 11.20
CA GLY A 16 2.35 -9.64 10.76
C GLY A 16 1.56 -10.19 9.58
N GLY A 17 0.92 -9.34 8.78
CA GLY A 17 0.19 -9.70 7.58
C GLY A 17 1.11 -10.03 6.41
N GLN A 18 0.59 -9.91 5.18
CA GLN A 18 1.36 -10.26 3.99
C GLN A 18 2.54 -9.33 3.72
N LEU A 19 2.38 -8.01 3.98
CA LEU A 19 3.47 -7.05 3.74
C LEU A 19 4.58 -7.26 4.78
N GLY A 20 4.21 -7.41 6.06
CA GLY A 20 5.14 -7.79 7.13
C GLY A 20 5.88 -9.07 6.81
N LYS A 21 5.17 -10.12 6.34
CA LYS A 21 5.80 -11.37 5.91
C LYS A 21 6.86 -11.15 4.82
N MET A 22 6.53 -10.38 3.77
CA MET A 22 7.47 -10.13 2.68
C MET A 22 8.65 -9.25 3.11
N MET A 23 8.44 -8.25 3.97
CA MET A 23 9.53 -7.47 4.59
C MET A 23 10.47 -8.37 5.40
N ILE A 24 9.93 -9.31 6.18
CA ILE A 24 10.73 -10.25 6.98
C ILE A 24 11.57 -11.14 6.08
N LEU A 25 11.02 -11.68 4.99
CA LEU A 25 11.77 -12.53 4.08
C LEU A 25 13.03 -11.81 3.56
N ASP A 26 12.92 -10.55 3.17
CA ASP A 26 14.06 -9.77 2.71
C ASP A 26 15.00 -9.35 3.86
N ALA A 27 14.46 -8.99 5.03
CA ALA A 27 15.27 -8.73 6.22
C ALA A 27 16.11 -9.96 6.62
N LYS A 28 15.53 -11.16 6.55
CA LYS A 28 16.23 -12.42 6.85
C LYS A 28 17.33 -12.76 5.87
N LYS A 29 17.16 -12.49 4.57
CA LYS A 29 18.25 -12.62 3.58
C LYS A 29 19.47 -11.78 3.97
N MET A 30 19.25 -10.62 4.60
CA MET A 30 20.30 -9.70 5.06
C MET A 30 20.77 -9.98 6.51
N GLY A 31 20.24 -11.01 7.17
CA GLY A 31 20.67 -11.44 8.50
C GLY A 31 20.07 -10.68 9.69
N PHE A 32 19.06 -9.85 9.49
CA PHE A 32 18.39 -9.11 10.56
C PHE A 32 17.55 -10.00 11.47
N TYR A 33 17.49 -9.62 12.75
CA TYR A 33 16.56 -10.18 13.73
C TYR A 33 15.24 -9.39 13.68
N VAL A 34 14.11 -10.07 13.55
CA VAL A 34 12.82 -9.41 13.36
C VAL A 34 11.82 -9.81 14.44
N ILE A 35 11.21 -8.80 15.05
CA ILE A 35 10.16 -8.93 16.06
C ILE A 35 8.88 -8.35 15.48
N ILE A 36 7.77 -9.09 15.53
CA ILE A 36 6.47 -8.58 15.10
C ILE A 36 5.53 -8.35 16.27
N LEU A 37 4.59 -7.38 16.09
CA LEU A 37 3.42 -7.20 16.93
C LEU A 37 2.18 -7.39 16.06
N ASP A 38 1.35 -8.39 16.36
CA ASP A 38 0.12 -8.69 15.63
C ASP A 38 -0.88 -9.43 16.54
N PRO A 39 -2.17 -9.07 16.58
CA PRO A 39 -3.16 -9.74 17.41
C PRO A 39 -3.45 -11.19 17.02
N THR A 40 -3.17 -11.54 15.77
CA THR A 40 -3.46 -12.86 15.23
C THR A 40 -2.34 -13.84 15.52
N LYS A 41 -2.54 -14.75 16.49
CA LYS A 41 -1.53 -15.74 16.92
C LYS A 41 -0.85 -16.50 15.78
N LYS A 42 -1.56 -16.75 14.68
CA LYS A 42 -1.05 -17.43 13.47
C LYS A 42 -1.18 -16.49 12.25
N CYS A 43 -0.68 -15.25 12.39
CA CYS A 43 -0.62 -14.32 11.26
C CYS A 43 0.35 -14.82 10.18
N PRO A 44 0.28 -14.32 8.95
CA PRO A 44 1.16 -14.72 7.83
C PRO A 44 2.66 -14.72 8.14
N ALA A 45 3.11 -13.80 8.97
CA ALA A 45 4.52 -13.64 9.36
C ALA A 45 4.96 -14.47 10.58
N HIS A 46 4.01 -15.05 11.33
CA HIS A 46 4.27 -15.72 12.62
C HIS A 46 5.41 -16.75 12.55
N SER A 47 5.42 -17.58 11.50
CA SER A 47 6.37 -18.70 11.39
C SER A 47 7.79 -18.31 10.97
N ILE A 48 7.98 -17.06 10.53
CA ILE A 48 9.28 -16.57 10.02
C ILE A 48 9.87 -15.42 10.83
N ALA A 49 9.08 -14.80 11.72
CA ALA A 49 9.59 -13.84 12.70
C ALA A 49 10.38 -14.55 13.79
N ASP A 50 11.42 -13.89 14.34
CA ASP A 50 12.18 -14.44 15.46
C ASP A 50 11.40 -14.35 16.77
N GLN A 51 10.56 -13.33 16.91
CA GLN A 51 9.68 -13.14 18.05
C GLN A 51 8.35 -12.55 17.60
N HIS A 52 7.25 -13.00 18.23
CA HIS A 52 5.91 -12.47 18.02
C HIS A 52 5.32 -11.99 19.35
N LEU A 53 5.01 -10.70 19.42
CA LEU A 53 4.23 -10.10 20.50
C LEU A 53 2.76 -10.13 20.07
N VAL A 54 1.94 -10.93 20.76
CA VAL A 54 0.52 -11.06 20.44
C VAL A 54 -0.24 -10.00 21.22
N ALA A 55 -0.64 -8.91 20.56
CA ALA A 55 -1.36 -7.78 21.12
C ALA A 55 -2.05 -6.99 20.02
N ASP A 56 -3.06 -6.18 20.38
CA ASP A 56 -3.76 -5.30 19.45
C ASP A 56 -2.86 -4.13 19.01
N PHE A 57 -3.19 -3.54 17.86
CA PHE A 57 -2.38 -2.49 17.23
C PHE A 57 -2.50 -1.12 17.92
N ASP A 58 -3.45 -0.96 18.84
CA ASP A 58 -3.66 0.19 19.70
C ASP A 58 -3.22 -0.08 21.16
N ASP A 59 -2.67 -1.27 21.45
CA ASP A 59 -2.08 -1.60 22.76
C ASP A 59 -0.74 -0.86 22.93
N ARG A 60 -0.81 0.29 23.59
CA ARG A 60 0.32 1.20 23.81
C ARG A 60 1.46 0.54 24.59
N GLU A 61 1.14 -0.33 25.57
CA GLU A 61 2.18 -1.04 26.34
C GLU A 61 2.90 -2.08 25.49
N ALA A 62 2.16 -2.80 24.64
CA ALA A 62 2.76 -3.76 23.72
C ALA A 62 3.65 -3.07 22.65
N ILE A 63 3.24 -1.90 22.14
CA ILE A 63 4.04 -1.10 21.21
C ILE A 63 5.32 -0.59 21.90
N ARG A 64 5.24 -0.10 23.14
CA ARG A 64 6.44 0.26 23.94
C ARG A 64 7.37 -0.92 24.16
N LYS A 65 6.81 -2.08 24.48
CA LYS A 65 7.60 -3.33 24.66
C LYS A 65 8.27 -3.77 23.34
N LEU A 66 7.63 -3.51 22.19
CA LEU A 66 8.27 -3.73 20.88
C LEU A 66 9.45 -2.78 20.70
N ALA A 67 9.30 -1.50 21.06
CA ALA A 67 10.36 -0.48 21.00
C ALA A 67 11.56 -0.86 21.88
N GLU A 68 11.33 -1.26 23.13
CA GLU A 68 12.38 -1.71 24.06
C GLU A 68 13.21 -2.90 23.53
N LYS A 69 12.58 -3.75 22.71
CA LYS A 69 13.21 -4.96 22.15
C LYS A 69 13.87 -4.75 20.80
N SER A 70 13.62 -3.62 20.17
CA SER A 70 14.04 -3.31 18.78
C SER A 70 14.99 -2.11 18.74
N ASP A 71 15.85 -2.05 17.75
CA ASP A 71 16.72 -0.90 17.48
C ASP A 71 16.03 0.15 16.61
N LEU A 72 14.99 -0.26 15.88
CA LEU A 72 14.10 0.56 15.08
C LEU A 72 12.77 -0.14 14.88
N ILE A 73 11.72 0.65 14.59
CA ILE A 73 10.37 0.17 14.32
C ILE A 73 9.96 0.58 12.91
N THR A 74 9.24 -0.31 12.23
CA THR A 74 8.46 -0.03 11.02
C THR A 74 7.07 -0.66 11.13
N TYR A 75 6.23 -0.46 10.12
CA TYR A 75 4.86 -0.96 10.11
C TYR A 75 4.42 -1.36 8.70
N GLU A 76 3.38 -2.20 8.62
CA GLU A 76 2.84 -2.70 7.35
C GLU A 76 1.47 -2.11 6.97
N PHE A 77 0.88 -1.27 7.82
CA PHE A 77 -0.43 -0.65 7.59
C PHE A 77 -0.58 0.64 8.40
N GLU A 78 -1.64 1.40 8.14
CA GLU A 78 -1.78 2.77 8.64
C GLU A 78 -2.58 2.89 9.96
N HIS A 79 -3.34 1.87 10.36
CA HIS A 79 -4.26 1.95 11.52
C HIS A 79 -3.55 1.59 12.84
N ILE A 80 -2.63 2.46 13.27
CA ILE A 80 -1.83 2.33 14.49
C ILE A 80 -2.06 3.58 15.34
N ASP A 81 -1.99 3.46 16.67
CA ASP A 81 -2.00 4.63 17.57
C ASP A 81 -0.77 5.51 17.29
N VAL A 82 -1.00 6.61 16.57
CA VAL A 82 0.08 7.54 16.19
C VAL A 82 0.63 8.29 17.40
N GLU A 83 -0.15 8.48 18.45
CA GLU A 83 0.30 9.22 19.64
C GLU A 83 1.40 8.46 20.39
N VAL A 84 1.25 7.14 20.52
CA VAL A 84 2.33 6.33 21.13
C VAL A 84 3.61 6.35 20.29
N LEU A 85 3.48 6.41 18.97
CA LEU A 85 4.66 6.52 18.09
C LEU A 85 5.37 7.87 18.25
N LYS A 86 4.62 8.97 18.37
CA LYS A 86 5.18 10.32 18.66
C LYS A 86 5.91 10.35 20.00
N GLU A 87 5.31 9.76 21.05
CA GLU A 87 5.94 9.67 22.35
C GLU A 87 7.26 8.91 22.26
N LEU A 88 7.26 7.75 21.61
CA LEU A 88 8.46 6.93 21.41
C LEU A 88 9.55 7.66 20.60
N GLU A 89 9.19 8.41 19.54
CA GLU A 89 10.15 9.26 18.81
C GLU A 89 10.74 10.34 19.72
N SER A 90 9.92 10.99 20.56
CA SER A 90 10.39 12.00 21.52
C SER A 90 11.34 11.42 22.58
N GLU A 91 11.22 10.15 22.90
CA GLU A 91 12.08 9.36 23.80
C GLU A 91 13.37 8.88 23.09
N GLY A 92 13.51 9.13 21.77
CA GLY A 92 14.71 8.80 20.98
C GLY A 92 14.62 7.46 20.24
N ASN A 93 13.46 6.80 20.22
CA ASN A 93 13.25 5.59 19.43
C ASN A 93 13.19 5.94 17.92
N LYS A 94 13.67 5.03 17.09
CA LYS A 94 13.69 5.19 15.64
C LYS A 94 12.46 4.52 15.04
N ILE A 95 11.61 5.31 14.41
CA ILE A 95 10.38 4.84 13.76
C ILE A 95 10.40 5.28 12.30
N TYR A 96 10.25 4.37 11.38
CA TYR A 96 10.29 4.64 9.95
C TYR A 96 9.21 3.88 9.18
N PRO A 97 8.39 4.59 8.37
CA PRO A 97 8.30 6.05 8.27
C PRO A 97 7.92 6.71 9.59
N THR A 98 8.16 8.03 9.72
CA THR A 98 7.98 8.76 10.98
C THR A 98 6.51 8.79 11.43
N ALA A 99 6.29 9.00 12.72
CA ALA A 99 4.94 9.19 13.29
C ALA A 99 4.22 10.38 12.60
N ARG A 100 4.97 11.46 12.25
CA ARG A 100 4.41 12.60 11.49
C ARG A 100 3.90 12.17 10.10
N SER A 101 4.69 11.38 9.35
CA SER A 101 4.25 10.86 8.05
C SER A 101 2.96 10.05 8.19
N LEU A 102 2.89 9.18 9.18
CA LEU A 102 1.71 8.36 9.46
C LEU A 102 0.50 9.21 9.84
N GLU A 103 0.65 10.19 10.73
CA GLU A 103 -0.42 11.10 11.16
C GLU A 103 -1.08 11.83 9.98
N ILE A 104 -0.26 12.36 9.08
CA ILE A 104 -0.76 13.06 7.91
C ILE A 104 -1.54 12.08 7.01
N ILE A 105 -1.00 10.89 6.80
CA ILE A 105 -1.56 9.91 5.87
C ILE A 105 -2.81 9.22 6.41
N GLN A 106 -2.91 9.02 7.72
CA GLN A 106 -4.11 8.46 8.35
C GLN A 106 -5.37 9.30 8.09
N ASN A 107 -5.22 10.58 7.76
CA ASN A 107 -6.34 11.47 7.48
C ASN A 107 -6.28 11.98 6.04
N LYS A 108 -7.12 11.44 5.16
CA LYS A 108 -7.16 11.78 3.72
C LYS A 108 -7.35 13.29 3.46
N TYR A 109 -8.17 13.98 4.27
CA TYR A 109 -8.34 15.42 4.15
C TYR A 109 -7.05 16.17 4.52
N HIS A 110 -6.38 15.75 5.59
CA HIS A 110 -5.09 16.35 5.98
C HIS A 110 -4.01 16.07 4.93
N GLN A 111 -3.91 14.83 4.46
CA GLN A 111 -2.99 14.43 3.38
C GLN A 111 -3.14 15.32 2.16
N LYS A 112 -4.37 15.52 1.67
CA LYS A 112 -4.62 16.37 0.49
C LYS A 112 -4.35 17.85 0.74
N ASN A 113 -4.59 18.36 1.95
CA ASN A 113 -4.23 19.73 2.29
C ASN A 113 -2.72 19.94 2.26
N VAL A 114 -1.95 19.02 2.82
CA VAL A 114 -0.47 19.08 2.80
C VAL A 114 0.02 19.05 1.36
N LEU A 115 -0.44 18.13 0.52
CA LEU A 115 -0.08 18.07 -0.91
C LEU A 115 -0.42 19.37 -1.66
N LYS A 116 -1.62 19.91 -1.42
CA LYS A 116 -2.07 21.16 -2.07
C LYS A 116 -1.23 22.37 -1.65
N GLN A 117 -0.80 22.45 -0.38
CA GLN A 117 0.07 23.52 0.12
C GLN A 117 1.44 23.49 -0.57
N ASP A 118 1.96 22.32 -0.86
CA ASP A 118 3.20 22.10 -1.59
C ASP A 118 3.01 22.04 -3.11
N GLN A 119 1.85 22.48 -3.62
CA GLN A 119 1.51 22.60 -5.05
C GLN A 119 1.48 21.26 -5.81
N ILE A 120 1.44 20.14 -5.11
CA ILE A 120 1.23 18.81 -5.71
C ILE A 120 -0.25 18.70 -6.11
N ALA A 121 -0.50 18.37 -7.37
CA ALA A 121 -1.83 18.32 -7.93
C ALA A 121 -2.67 17.18 -7.34
N VAL A 122 -3.84 17.51 -6.80
CA VAL A 122 -4.83 16.56 -6.26
C VAL A 122 -6.21 16.90 -6.80
N PRO A 123 -7.19 15.97 -6.85
CA PRO A 123 -8.59 16.31 -7.10
C PRO A 123 -9.08 17.43 -6.19
N GLU A 124 -9.94 18.30 -6.68
CA GLU A 124 -10.60 19.32 -5.84
C GLU A 124 -11.39 18.65 -4.72
N PHE A 125 -11.31 19.18 -3.51
CA PHE A 125 -11.93 18.55 -2.34
C PHE A 125 -12.39 19.59 -1.31
N LYS A 126 -13.42 19.24 -0.54
CA LYS A 126 -13.91 20.01 0.61
C LYS A 126 -14.28 19.10 1.77
N LYS A 127 -14.15 19.62 2.99
CA LYS A 127 -14.70 18.95 4.18
C LYS A 127 -16.20 19.16 4.22
N VAL A 128 -16.94 18.13 4.58
CA VAL A 128 -18.40 18.18 4.71
C VAL A 128 -18.82 17.58 6.06
N SER A 129 -19.89 18.14 6.64
CA SER A 129 -20.42 17.74 7.94
C SER A 129 -21.92 17.45 7.90
N SER A 130 -22.56 17.77 6.76
CA SER A 130 -23.99 17.59 6.55
C SER A 130 -24.31 17.26 5.08
N PRO A 131 -25.49 16.70 4.80
CA PRO A 131 -25.99 16.58 3.42
C PRO A 131 -26.08 17.90 2.68
N ASP A 132 -26.41 18.99 3.38
CA ASP A 132 -26.52 20.32 2.78
C ASP A 132 -25.15 20.85 2.33
N ASP A 133 -24.08 20.60 3.09
CA ASP A 133 -22.70 20.93 2.66
C ASP A 133 -22.33 20.20 1.35
N ILE A 134 -22.81 18.96 1.18
CA ILE A 134 -22.59 18.18 -0.06
C ILE A 134 -23.36 18.81 -1.22
N LYS A 135 -24.63 19.18 -1.01
CA LYS A 135 -25.47 19.83 -2.05
C LYS A 135 -24.90 21.20 -2.45
N GLU A 136 -24.41 21.99 -1.48
CA GLU A 136 -23.71 23.24 -1.76
C GLU A 136 -22.43 23.02 -2.57
N THR A 137 -21.62 22.03 -2.18
CA THR A 137 -20.38 21.69 -2.92
C THR A 137 -20.71 21.21 -4.34
N ALA A 138 -21.82 20.51 -4.53
CA ALA A 138 -22.27 20.05 -5.84
C ALA A 138 -22.60 21.21 -6.82
N GLN A 139 -22.98 22.37 -6.32
CA GLN A 139 -23.19 23.57 -7.16
C GLN A 139 -21.86 24.04 -7.79
N GLU A 140 -20.74 23.82 -7.12
CA GLU A 140 -19.41 24.21 -7.61
C GLU A 140 -18.73 23.09 -8.43
N PHE A 141 -18.75 21.86 -7.92
CA PHE A 141 -18.01 20.73 -8.51
C PHE A 141 -18.81 19.99 -9.59
N GLY A 142 -20.15 20.08 -9.54
CA GLY A 142 -21.05 19.25 -10.35
C GLY A 142 -21.16 17.81 -9.82
N TYR A 143 -22.11 17.06 -10.38
CA TYR A 143 -22.20 15.60 -10.19
C TYR A 143 -21.51 14.87 -11.38
N PRO A 144 -20.97 13.67 -11.18
CA PRO A 144 -20.88 12.93 -9.92
C PRO A 144 -19.83 13.46 -8.95
N LEU A 145 -19.98 13.12 -7.67
CA LEU A 145 -19.05 13.46 -6.59
C LEU A 145 -18.60 12.17 -5.86
N MET A 146 -17.41 12.21 -5.27
CA MET A 146 -16.90 11.11 -4.44
C MET A 146 -16.89 11.53 -2.97
N LEU A 147 -17.81 10.96 -2.17
CA LEU A 147 -17.82 11.14 -0.73
C LEU A 147 -16.88 10.13 -0.09
N LYS A 148 -15.99 10.58 0.81
CA LYS A 148 -14.96 9.75 1.47
C LYS A 148 -14.95 9.98 2.97
N SER A 149 -14.77 8.89 3.73
CA SER A 149 -14.35 9.00 5.13
C SER A 149 -12.93 9.53 5.20
N CYS A 150 -12.69 10.53 6.06
CA CYS A 150 -11.35 11.09 6.23
C CYS A 150 -10.37 10.09 6.82
N THR A 151 -10.85 9.12 7.61
CA THR A 151 -10.03 8.10 8.28
C THR A 151 -10.64 6.70 8.13
N GLY A 152 -9.84 5.66 8.26
CA GLY A 152 -10.32 4.26 8.39
C GLY A 152 -10.76 3.56 7.10
N GLY A 153 -10.71 4.20 5.93
CA GLY A 153 -11.08 3.58 4.65
C GLY A 153 -9.91 2.78 4.03
N TYR A 154 -10.21 1.59 3.47
CA TYR A 154 -9.27 0.77 2.70
C TYR A 154 -10.03 -0.06 1.65
N ASP A 155 -9.39 -0.42 0.56
CA ASP A 155 -9.96 -1.23 -0.54
C ASP A 155 -11.38 -0.75 -0.95
N GLY A 156 -11.55 0.58 -1.15
CA GLY A 156 -12.83 1.21 -1.51
C GLY A 156 -13.87 1.31 -0.39
N LYS A 157 -13.63 0.72 0.77
CA LYS A 157 -14.47 0.94 1.95
C LYS A 157 -14.28 2.35 2.49
N GLY A 158 -15.39 3.01 2.82
CA GLY A 158 -15.36 4.41 3.23
C GLY A 158 -15.41 5.41 2.07
N ASN A 159 -15.78 4.96 0.86
CA ASN A 159 -16.04 5.78 -0.31
C ASN A 159 -17.46 5.53 -0.82
N ALA A 160 -18.16 6.58 -1.26
CA ALA A 160 -19.47 6.50 -1.92
C ALA A 160 -19.52 7.45 -3.11
N LEU A 161 -19.86 6.93 -4.28
CA LEU A 161 -20.14 7.74 -5.46
C LEU A 161 -21.54 8.33 -5.33
N ILE A 162 -21.67 9.62 -5.56
CA ILE A 162 -22.94 10.38 -5.57
C ILE A 162 -23.18 10.86 -6.99
N GLY A 163 -24.06 10.19 -7.71
CA GLY A 163 -24.40 10.52 -9.11
C GLY A 163 -25.37 11.66 -9.25
N SER A 164 -26.16 11.94 -8.22
CA SER A 164 -27.19 12.98 -8.23
C SER A 164 -27.55 13.43 -6.81
N GLU A 165 -28.28 14.55 -6.70
CA GLU A 165 -28.74 15.09 -5.41
C GLU A 165 -29.60 14.07 -4.63
N ALA A 166 -30.39 13.26 -5.32
CA ALA A 166 -31.25 12.26 -4.71
C ALA A 166 -30.48 11.16 -3.92
N GLU A 167 -29.19 10.98 -4.20
CA GLU A 167 -28.35 9.98 -3.55
C GLU A 167 -27.60 10.52 -2.32
N VAL A 168 -27.59 11.83 -2.12
CA VAL A 168 -26.78 12.50 -1.08
C VAL A 168 -27.09 11.98 0.32
N GLU A 169 -28.37 11.96 0.71
CA GLU A 169 -28.80 11.52 2.04
C GLU A 169 -28.38 10.06 2.32
N ARG A 170 -28.59 9.18 1.34
CA ARG A 170 -28.23 7.77 1.45
C ARG A 170 -26.71 7.60 1.61
N ALA A 171 -25.91 8.22 0.75
CA ALA A 171 -24.47 8.13 0.80
C ALA A 171 -23.89 8.66 2.12
N PHE A 172 -24.46 9.79 2.63
CA PHE A 172 -24.07 10.37 3.90
C PHE A 172 -24.34 9.44 5.08
N GLN A 173 -25.52 8.77 5.10
CA GLN A 173 -25.88 7.79 6.13
C GLN A 173 -25.02 6.51 6.05
N GLU A 174 -24.79 5.98 4.84
CA GLU A 174 -23.98 4.77 4.60
C GLU A 174 -22.54 4.91 5.12
N LEU A 175 -21.94 6.10 4.99
CA LEU A 175 -20.58 6.34 5.51
C LEU A 175 -20.54 6.67 7.01
N GLY A 176 -21.68 6.67 7.70
CA GLY A 176 -21.76 6.83 9.15
C GLY A 176 -21.30 8.20 9.64
N ALA A 177 -21.80 9.26 9.04
CA ALA A 177 -21.44 10.64 9.30
C ALA A 177 -21.47 11.07 10.77
N GLU A 178 -22.27 10.41 11.60
CA GLU A 178 -22.29 10.63 13.04
C GLU A 178 -21.00 10.12 13.74
N LYS A 179 -20.24 9.25 13.10
CA LYS A 179 -19.05 8.59 13.66
C LYS A 179 -17.74 8.95 12.94
N SER A 180 -17.83 9.52 11.73
CA SER A 180 -16.66 9.77 10.90
C SER A 180 -16.64 11.19 10.34
N LYS A 181 -15.48 11.84 10.35
CA LYS A 181 -15.29 13.07 9.59
C LYS A 181 -15.30 12.73 8.10
N LEU A 182 -16.09 13.47 7.30
CA LEU A 182 -16.24 13.22 5.87
C LEU A 182 -15.61 14.35 5.04
N MET A 183 -15.21 13.98 3.84
CA MET A 183 -14.79 14.91 2.80
C MET A 183 -15.47 14.52 1.48
N ILE A 184 -15.66 15.50 0.62
CA ILE A 184 -16.14 15.34 -0.73
C ILE A 184 -15.03 15.68 -1.71
N GLU A 185 -14.89 14.88 -2.75
CA GLU A 185 -13.98 15.14 -3.87
C GLU A 185 -14.77 15.27 -5.16
N LYS A 186 -14.32 16.18 -6.02
CA LYS A 186 -14.78 16.20 -7.41
C LYS A 186 -14.41 14.88 -8.07
N TYR A 187 -15.38 14.23 -8.68
CA TYR A 187 -15.11 12.99 -9.43
C TYR A 187 -14.22 13.29 -10.63
N ILE A 188 -13.16 12.53 -10.74
CA ILE A 188 -12.22 12.66 -11.85
C ILE A 188 -12.49 11.55 -12.86
N PRO A 189 -12.99 11.87 -14.06
CA PRO A 189 -12.96 10.92 -15.16
C PRO A 189 -11.51 10.72 -15.58
N PHE A 190 -10.98 9.55 -15.29
CA PHE A 190 -9.61 9.18 -15.61
C PHE A 190 -9.59 8.07 -16.65
N LYS A 191 -8.57 8.07 -17.50
CA LYS A 191 -8.34 7.01 -18.48
C LYS A 191 -7.44 5.90 -17.95
N LYS A 192 -6.59 6.20 -16.97
CA LYS A 192 -5.70 5.22 -16.31
C LYS A 192 -5.51 5.57 -14.83
N GLU A 193 -5.39 4.53 -14.01
CA GLU A 193 -4.81 4.63 -12.69
C GLU A 193 -3.38 4.11 -12.76
N ILE A 194 -2.46 4.89 -12.22
CA ILE A 194 -1.05 4.50 -12.14
C ILE A 194 -0.56 4.59 -10.70
N SER A 195 0.50 3.86 -10.40
CA SER A 195 1.20 3.99 -9.12
C SER A 195 2.70 3.99 -9.34
N ILE A 196 3.38 4.75 -8.51
CA ILE A 196 4.83 4.78 -8.45
C ILE A 196 5.28 4.47 -7.02
N ILE A 197 6.20 3.54 -6.90
CA ILE A 197 6.87 3.22 -5.64
C ILE A 197 8.12 4.09 -5.56
N ALA A 198 8.30 4.77 -4.44
CA ALA A 198 9.46 5.59 -4.18
C ALA A 198 10.11 5.22 -2.84
N ALA A 199 11.41 5.30 -2.77
CA ALA A 199 12.20 5.00 -1.59
C ALA A 199 13.07 6.20 -1.21
N ARG A 200 13.18 6.48 0.09
CA ARG A 200 14.15 7.45 0.63
C ARG A 200 14.91 6.83 1.78
N GLY A 201 16.23 6.87 1.68
CA GLY A 201 17.14 6.43 2.73
C GLY A 201 17.37 7.50 3.79
N LEU A 202 17.92 7.10 4.93
CA LEU A 202 18.29 8.00 6.04
C LEU A 202 19.36 9.04 5.67
N ASN A 203 20.09 8.82 4.58
CA ASN A 203 21.07 9.78 4.01
C ASN A 203 20.46 10.80 3.04
N GLY A 204 19.13 10.71 2.81
CA GLY A 204 18.41 11.53 1.84
C GLY A 204 18.44 11.05 0.40
N GLU A 205 19.15 9.96 0.10
CA GLU A 205 19.12 9.32 -1.22
C GLU A 205 17.69 8.86 -1.56
N MET A 206 17.26 9.09 -2.80
CA MET A 206 15.93 8.69 -3.28
C MET A 206 16.03 7.88 -4.56
N ASN A 207 15.26 6.81 -4.62
CA ASN A 207 15.08 6.00 -5.83
C ASN A 207 13.58 5.82 -6.09
N VAL A 208 13.21 5.83 -7.37
CA VAL A 208 11.84 5.55 -7.82
C VAL A 208 11.82 4.26 -8.64
N TYR A 209 10.72 3.55 -8.58
CA TYR A 209 10.49 2.33 -9.34
C TYR A 209 9.81 2.63 -10.67
N PRO A 210 9.89 1.70 -11.64
CA PRO A 210 9.07 1.79 -12.84
C PRO A 210 7.59 1.92 -12.51
N ILE A 211 6.90 2.79 -13.25
CA ILE A 211 5.49 3.10 -13.01
C ILE A 211 4.63 1.89 -13.40
N GLY A 212 3.73 1.50 -12.49
CA GLY A 212 2.71 0.50 -12.72
C GLY A 212 1.39 1.12 -13.18
N GLU A 213 0.75 0.50 -14.17
CA GLU A 213 -0.63 0.75 -14.55
C GLU A 213 -1.53 -0.23 -13.81
N ASN A 214 -2.52 0.29 -13.09
CA ASN A 214 -3.36 -0.46 -12.17
C ASN A 214 -4.76 -0.65 -12.72
N GLU A 215 -5.25 -1.87 -12.66
CA GLU A 215 -6.65 -2.22 -12.91
C GLU A 215 -7.32 -2.63 -11.60
N HIS A 216 -8.44 -1.97 -11.28
CA HIS A 216 -9.25 -2.31 -10.11
C HIS A 216 -10.55 -2.99 -10.54
N GLN A 217 -10.96 -3.99 -9.78
CA GLN A 217 -12.25 -4.66 -9.91
C GLN A 217 -12.97 -4.59 -8.56
N ASN A 218 -14.18 -4.02 -8.55
CA ASN A 218 -14.94 -3.77 -7.32
C ASN A 218 -14.12 -3.00 -6.25
N ASN A 219 -13.37 -1.99 -6.67
CA ASN A 219 -12.47 -1.16 -5.85
C ASN A 219 -11.29 -1.94 -5.21
N ILE A 220 -11.01 -3.15 -5.64
CA ILE A 220 -9.85 -3.94 -5.19
C ILE A 220 -8.85 -4.01 -6.35
N LEU A 221 -7.59 -3.70 -6.08
CA LEU A 221 -6.54 -3.86 -7.08
C LEU A 221 -6.53 -5.31 -7.58
N PHE A 222 -6.74 -5.47 -8.87
CA PHE A 222 -6.79 -6.78 -9.52
C PHE A 222 -5.48 -7.08 -10.26
N GLU A 223 -4.98 -6.11 -11.05
CA GLU A 223 -3.78 -6.27 -11.86
C GLU A 223 -2.92 -5.01 -11.83
N THR A 224 -1.60 -5.20 -11.89
CA THR A 224 -0.63 -4.13 -12.15
C THR A 224 0.27 -4.54 -13.31
N LYS A 225 0.35 -3.72 -14.35
CA LYS A 225 1.20 -3.88 -15.54
C LYS A 225 2.38 -2.94 -15.47
N VAL A 226 3.59 -3.44 -15.74
CA VAL A 226 4.82 -2.63 -15.69
C VAL A 226 5.72 -2.94 -16.89
N PRO A 227 6.16 -1.91 -17.63
CA PRO A 227 5.93 -0.48 -17.42
C PRO A 227 4.52 -0.04 -17.83
N ALA A 228 3.98 1.01 -17.17
CA ALA A 228 2.73 1.63 -17.58
C ALA A 228 2.85 2.22 -19.01
N ASP A 229 1.77 2.06 -19.78
CA ASP A 229 1.66 2.66 -21.12
C ASP A 229 1.23 4.14 -21.02
N ILE A 230 2.20 5.00 -20.74
CA ILE A 230 2.04 6.46 -20.62
C ILE A 230 3.16 7.18 -21.35
N SER A 231 2.92 8.44 -21.73
CA SER A 231 3.93 9.26 -22.41
C SER A 231 5.17 9.52 -21.54
N ASN A 232 6.33 9.73 -22.18
CA ASN A 232 7.57 10.09 -21.48
C ASN A 232 7.44 11.37 -20.65
N LYS A 233 6.55 12.30 -21.05
CA LYS A 233 6.24 13.51 -20.27
C LYS A 233 5.59 13.14 -18.94
N LEU A 234 4.51 12.35 -19.01
CA LEU A 234 3.78 11.91 -17.80
C LEU A 234 4.66 11.05 -16.89
N LYS A 235 5.54 10.23 -17.48
CA LYS A 235 6.49 9.42 -16.71
C LYS A 235 7.40 10.31 -15.85
N LYS A 236 8.01 11.33 -16.45
CA LYS A 236 8.90 12.26 -15.72
C LYS A 236 8.14 13.04 -14.64
N GLU A 237 6.94 13.52 -14.95
CA GLU A 237 6.10 14.26 -14.03
C GLU A 237 5.69 13.37 -12.82
N ALA A 238 5.34 12.10 -13.04
CA ALA A 238 5.04 11.15 -11.98
C ALA A 238 6.27 10.86 -11.10
N GLU A 239 7.46 10.73 -11.70
CA GLU A 239 8.72 10.54 -10.97
C GLU A 239 9.07 11.77 -10.11
N GLU A 240 8.80 12.98 -10.60
CA GLU A 240 8.98 14.23 -9.85
C GLU A 240 7.99 14.30 -8.69
N PHE A 241 6.69 14.08 -8.93
CA PHE A 241 5.69 14.06 -7.87
C PHE A 241 6.02 13.05 -6.76
N ALA A 242 6.50 11.86 -7.13
CA ALA A 242 6.87 10.86 -6.14
C ALA A 242 8.04 11.32 -5.24
N LYS A 243 9.01 12.03 -5.77
CA LYS A 243 10.13 12.60 -5.01
C LYS A 243 9.67 13.76 -4.12
N GLU A 244 8.87 14.67 -4.66
CA GLU A 244 8.28 15.77 -3.91
C GLU A 244 7.46 15.27 -2.73
N VAL A 245 6.64 14.22 -2.92
CA VAL A 245 5.91 13.55 -1.84
C VAL A 245 6.86 13.06 -0.75
N LEU A 246 7.97 12.40 -1.09
CA LEU A 246 8.94 11.94 -0.10
C LEU A 246 9.58 13.10 0.69
N GLU A 247 9.79 14.26 0.06
CA GLU A 247 10.31 15.47 0.71
C GLU A 247 9.27 16.07 1.65
N VAL A 248 8.05 16.31 1.18
CA VAL A 248 6.95 16.92 1.93
C VAL A 248 6.59 16.10 3.18
N PHE A 249 6.60 14.78 3.07
CA PHE A 249 6.30 13.89 4.19
C PHE A 249 7.53 13.57 5.05
N GLU A 250 8.73 14.04 4.68
CA GLU A 250 9.99 13.65 5.31
C GLU A 250 10.14 12.12 5.41
N GLY A 251 9.61 11.43 4.38
CA GLY A 251 9.40 10.00 4.39
C GLY A 251 10.72 9.23 4.33
N ILE A 252 10.93 8.30 5.26
CA ILE A 252 12.04 7.34 5.23
C ILE A 252 11.45 5.94 5.02
N GLY A 253 12.02 5.18 4.10
CA GLY A 253 11.47 3.88 3.71
C GLY A 253 10.80 3.93 2.35
N ILE A 254 9.82 3.06 2.14
CA ILE A 254 9.01 2.99 0.93
C ILE A 254 7.71 3.78 1.09
N PHE A 255 7.38 4.51 0.02
CA PHE A 255 6.08 5.15 -0.18
C PHE A 255 5.52 4.72 -1.53
N CYS A 256 4.21 4.55 -1.59
CA CYS A 256 3.48 4.39 -2.84
C CYS A 256 2.65 5.65 -3.08
N VAL A 257 2.74 6.20 -4.28
CA VAL A 257 1.92 7.32 -4.73
C VAL A 257 0.99 6.82 -5.83
N GLU A 258 -0.30 6.80 -5.56
CA GLU A 258 -1.34 6.44 -6.52
C GLU A 258 -1.86 7.70 -7.21
N MET A 259 -1.99 7.67 -8.53
CA MET A 259 -2.34 8.81 -9.35
C MET A 259 -3.37 8.47 -10.41
N PHE A 260 -4.20 9.44 -10.73
CA PHE A 260 -5.05 9.41 -11.92
C PHE A 260 -4.36 10.09 -13.10
N VAL A 261 -4.43 9.46 -14.26
CA VAL A 261 -4.15 10.09 -15.55
C VAL A 261 -5.49 10.51 -16.13
N THR A 262 -5.77 11.80 -16.19
CA THR A 262 -7.02 12.34 -16.71
C THR A 262 -7.10 12.21 -18.22
N GLU A 263 -8.32 12.42 -18.80
CA GLU A 263 -8.52 12.44 -20.24
C GLU A 263 -7.61 13.48 -20.96
N ASP A 264 -7.34 14.61 -20.29
CA ASP A 264 -6.47 15.69 -20.77
C ASP A 264 -4.98 15.44 -20.53
N ASN A 265 -4.57 14.22 -20.13
CA ASN A 265 -3.19 13.87 -19.78
C ASN A 265 -2.59 14.71 -18.64
N GLN A 266 -3.35 15.01 -17.63
CA GLN A 266 -2.86 15.58 -16.38
C GLN A 266 -2.69 14.47 -15.33
N LEU A 267 -1.76 14.65 -14.41
CA LEU A 267 -1.60 13.78 -13.24
C LEU A 267 -2.24 14.41 -12.01
N LEU A 268 -3.01 13.61 -11.28
CA LEU A 268 -3.57 14.00 -9.99
C LEU A 268 -3.26 12.92 -8.96
N VAL A 269 -2.62 13.29 -7.85
CA VAL A 269 -2.37 12.35 -6.76
C VAL A 269 -3.68 12.00 -6.08
N ASN A 270 -4.01 10.70 -6.06
CA ASN A 270 -5.20 10.16 -5.41
C ASN A 270 -4.93 9.89 -3.93
N GLU A 271 -3.96 9.02 -3.64
CA GLU A 271 -3.65 8.54 -2.28
C GLU A 271 -2.15 8.20 -2.15
N ILE A 272 -1.66 8.28 -0.91
CA ILE A 272 -0.28 7.91 -0.56
C ILE A 272 -0.33 6.86 0.54
N ALA A 273 0.49 5.81 0.39
CA ALA A 273 0.72 4.81 1.42
C ALA A 273 2.19 4.87 1.89
N PRO A 274 2.47 5.03 3.20
CA PRO A 274 3.82 5.18 3.74
C PRO A 274 4.43 3.81 4.08
N ARG A 275 4.42 2.88 3.13
CA ARG A 275 4.85 1.48 3.29
C ARG A 275 4.94 0.77 1.94
N PRO A 276 5.53 -0.43 1.88
CA PRO A 276 5.38 -1.29 0.71
C PRO A 276 3.90 -1.47 0.33
N HIS A 277 3.61 -1.44 -0.96
CA HIS A 277 2.25 -1.44 -1.48
C HIS A 277 1.97 -2.62 -2.39
N ASN A 278 0.69 -3.00 -2.49
CA ASN A 278 0.27 -4.13 -3.32
C ASN A 278 0.62 -3.94 -4.80
N SER A 279 0.47 -2.72 -5.32
CA SER A 279 0.85 -2.42 -6.71
C SER A 279 2.36 -2.50 -6.96
N GLY A 280 3.19 -2.50 -5.91
CA GLY A 280 4.64 -2.68 -6.00
C GLY A 280 5.12 -4.14 -5.91
N HIS A 281 4.22 -5.13 -5.79
CA HIS A 281 4.62 -6.54 -5.65
C HIS A 281 5.35 -7.08 -6.89
N TYR A 282 5.08 -6.54 -8.08
CA TYR A 282 5.81 -6.86 -9.29
C TYR A 282 7.32 -6.72 -9.13
N SER A 283 7.77 -5.83 -8.23
CA SER A 283 9.20 -5.55 -8.02
C SER A 283 9.98 -6.74 -7.46
N ILE A 284 9.31 -7.73 -6.88
CA ILE A 284 9.95 -8.94 -6.33
C ILE A 284 10.65 -9.71 -7.46
N GLU A 285 9.99 -9.89 -8.59
CA GLU A 285 10.51 -10.62 -9.75
C GLU A 285 10.92 -9.71 -10.89
N GLY A 286 10.30 -8.53 -11.01
CA GLY A 286 10.48 -7.63 -12.14
C GLY A 286 11.62 -6.64 -12.00
N CYS A 287 12.09 -6.34 -10.80
CA CYS A 287 13.16 -5.38 -10.55
C CYS A 287 14.43 -6.01 -9.97
N VAL A 288 15.56 -5.30 -10.09
CA VAL A 288 16.83 -5.73 -9.48
C VAL A 288 16.71 -5.81 -7.96
N THR A 289 16.05 -4.82 -7.35
CA THR A 289 15.77 -4.78 -5.90
C THR A 289 14.27 -4.69 -5.68
N SER A 290 13.71 -5.57 -4.84
CA SER A 290 12.29 -5.52 -4.48
C SER A 290 11.97 -4.30 -3.62
N GLN A 291 10.72 -3.82 -3.63
CA GLN A 291 10.28 -2.77 -2.71
C GLN A 291 10.48 -3.16 -1.24
N PHE A 292 10.43 -4.44 -0.91
CA PHE A 292 10.60 -4.95 0.45
C PHE A 292 12.05 -4.89 0.89
N GLU A 293 12.97 -5.37 0.06
CA GLU A 293 14.41 -5.23 0.30
C GLU A 293 14.81 -3.76 0.39
N GLN A 294 14.28 -2.92 -0.52
CA GLN A 294 14.54 -1.49 -0.52
C GLN A 294 14.06 -0.81 0.75
N HIS A 295 12.88 -1.19 1.25
CA HIS A 295 12.36 -0.68 2.51
C HIS A 295 13.31 -0.98 3.67
N ILE A 296 13.75 -2.23 3.79
CA ILE A 296 14.70 -2.65 4.82
C ILE A 296 16.03 -1.88 4.69
N ARG A 297 16.56 -1.73 3.47
CA ARG A 297 17.78 -0.94 3.24
C ARG A 297 17.62 0.51 3.69
N ALA A 298 16.51 1.14 3.31
CA ALA A 298 16.22 2.54 3.62
C ALA A 298 16.17 2.78 5.14
N ILE A 299 15.40 1.98 5.89
CA ILE A 299 15.21 2.17 7.33
C ILE A 299 16.41 1.74 8.18
N THR A 300 17.32 0.93 7.64
CA THR A 300 18.54 0.47 8.34
C THR A 300 19.80 1.25 7.93
N ALA A 301 19.65 2.35 7.20
CA ALA A 301 20.75 3.16 6.67
C ALA A 301 21.75 2.35 5.81
N LEU A 302 21.28 1.34 5.09
CA LEU A 302 22.03 0.70 4.01
C LEU A 302 21.87 1.52 2.73
N PRO A 303 22.82 1.44 1.77
CA PRO A 303 22.66 2.06 0.45
C PRO A 303 21.39 1.56 -0.22
N LEU A 304 20.65 2.44 -0.89
CA LEU A 304 19.52 2.02 -1.71
C LEU A 304 20.00 1.12 -2.85
N GLY A 305 19.19 0.15 -3.22
CA GLY A 305 19.46 -0.75 -4.33
C GLY A 305 18.95 -0.19 -5.66
N ASP A 306 19.42 -0.75 -6.75
CA ASP A 306 18.96 -0.43 -8.09
C ASP A 306 17.50 -0.87 -8.28
N THR A 307 16.66 0.03 -8.77
CA THR A 307 15.22 -0.19 -9.01
C THR A 307 14.88 -0.54 -10.45
N THR A 308 15.91 -0.74 -11.29
CA THR A 308 15.74 -1.02 -12.73
C THR A 308 14.84 -2.23 -12.95
N LEU A 309 13.89 -2.08 -13.88
CA LEU A 309 13.06 -3.17 -14.39
C LEU A 309 13.94 -4.13 -15.21
N VAL A 310 13.98 -5.39 -14.79
CA VAL A 310 14.77 -6.43 -15.49
C VAL A 310 14.03 -6.90 -16.74
N ARG A 311 12.72 -7.08 -16.63
CA ARG A 311 11.81 -7.48 -17.72
C ARG A 311 10.42 -6.90 -17.47
N PRO A 312 9.62 -6.65 -18.50
CA PRO A 312 8.19 -6.35 -18.33
C PRO A 312 7.51 -7.35 -17.41
N ALA A 313 6.68 -6.84 -16.53
CA ALA A 313 6.06 -7.65 -15.47
C ALA A 313 4.55 -7.37 -15.35
N VAL A 314 3.79 -8.41 -15.08
CA VAL A 314 2.37 -8.32 -14.73
C VAL A 314 2.14 -9.03 -13.41
N MET A 315 1.64 -8.30 -12.43
CA MET A 315 1.22 -8.82 -11.14
C MET A 315 -0.30 -8.91 -11.10
N ARG A 316 -0.83 -10.05 -10.65
CA ARG A 316 -2.26 -10.24 -10.38
C ARG A 316 -2.48 -10.70 -8.95
N ASN A 317 -3.46 -10.08 -8.29
CA ASN A 317 -3.91 -10.56 -6.98
C ASN A 317 -4.72 -11.85 -7.10
N ILE A 318 -4.48 -12.79 -6.20
CA ILE A 318 -5.32 -13.97 -5.99
C ILE A 318 -6.29 -13.60 -4.87
N LEU A 319 -7.53 -13.33 -5.26
CA LEU A 319 -8.58 -12.96 -4.32
C LEU A 319 -9.29 -14.21 -3.80
N GLY A 320 -9.72 -14.15 -2.55
CA GLY A 320 -10.52 -15.21 -1.97
C GLY A 320 -11.87 -15.34 -2.68
N SER A 321 -12.33 -16.56 -2.83
CA SER A 321 -13.59 -16.91 -3.46
C SER A 321 -14.44 -17.85 -2.56
N GLY A 322 -15.61 -18.21 -3.02
CA GLY A 322 -16.53 -19.12 -2.31
C GLY A 322 -17.20 -18.47 -1.11
N LYS A 323 -17.38 -19.22 -0.02
CA LYS A 323 -17.94 -18.74 1.25
C LYS A 323 -16.81 -18.37 2.20
N GLU A 324 -17.13 -17.57 3.22
CA GLU A 324 -16.17 -17.36 4.30
C GLU A 324 -15.91 -18.66 5.05
N GLY A 325 -14.64 -19.09 5.12
CA GLY A 325 -14.26 -20.34 5.74
C GLY A 325 -12.75 -20.60 5.68
N LYS A 326 -12.35 -21.82 6.08
CA LYS A 326 -10.93 -22.21 6.05
C LYS A 326 -10.39 -22.11 4.63
N ALA A 327 -9.24 -21.46 4.48
CA ALA A 327 -8.63 -21.26 3.17
C ALA A 327 -8.08 -22.56 2.59
N GLU A 328 -8.47 -22.84 1.35
CA GLU A 328 -7.95 -23.95 0.55
C GLU A 328 -7.38 -23.38 -0.76
N VAL A 329 -6.17 -23.80 -1.10
CA VAL A 329 -5.49 -23.45 -2.34
C VAL A 329 -5.69 -24.59 -3.34
N VAL A 330 -6.23 -24.27 -4.50
CA VAL A 330 -6.50 -25.24 -5.58
C VAL A 330 -5.74 -24.78 -6.83
N GLY A 331 -5.13 -25.73 -7.56
CA GLY A 331 -4.49 -25.51 -8.85
C GLY A 331 -3.13 -24.82 -8.79
N LEU A 332 -2.46 -24.79 -7.63
CA LEU A 332 -1.13 -24.17 -7.49
C LEU A 332 -0.08 -24.81 -8.43
N ASP A 333 -0.10 -26.14 -8.56
CA ASP A 333 0.78 -26.89 -9.45
C ASP A 333 0.57 -26.53 -10.92
N SER A 334 -0.69 -26.43 -11.33
CA SER A 334 -1.05 -26.03 -12.70
C SER A 334 -0.63 -24.59 -13.00
N ALA A 335 -0.85 -23.66 -12.07
CA ALA A 335 -0.42 -22.28 -12.25
C ALA A 335 1.11 -22.16 -12.31
N LEU A 336 1.85 -22.94 -11.49
CA LEU A 336 3.30 -22.95 -11.49
C LEU A 336 3.91 -23.60 -12.75
N ALA A 337 3.12 -24.36 -13.51
CA ALA A 337 3.55 -24.91 -14.80
C ALA A 337 3.54 -23.88 -15.94
N VAL A 338 2.88 -22.74 -15.77
CA VAL A 338 2.91 -21.63 -16.74
C VAL A 338 4.29 -20.97 -16.73
N GLU A 339 4.86 -20.74 -17.90
CA GLU A 339 6.21 -20.17 -18.03
C GLU A 339 6.33 -18.79 -17.38
N GLY A 340 7.42 -18.57 -16.64
CA GLY A 340 7.76 -17.28 -16.04
C GLY A 340 6.92 -16.88 -14.82
N VAL A 341 5.92 -17.69 -14.42
CA VAL A 341 5.07 -17.38 -13.28
C VAL A 341 5.78 -17.59 -11.95
N LYS A 342 5.53 -16.69 -11.01
CA LYS A 342 5.84 -16.83 -9.59
C LYS A 342 4.56 -16.63 -8.79
N VAL A 343 4.32 -17.48 -7.79
CA VAL A 343 3.11 -17.45 -6.95
C VAL A 343 3.48 -17.23 -5.50
N HIS A 344 2.85 -16.24 -4.87
CA HIS A 344 3.00 -15.89 -3.47
C HIS A 344 1.70 -16.15 -2.71
N ILE A 345 1.67 -17.17 -1.86
CA ILE A 345 0.54 -17.46 -0.97
C ILE A 345 0.76 -16.79 0.38
N TYR A 346 -0.20 -15.97 0.82
CA TYR A 346 -0.06 -15.22 2.07
C TYR A 346 -0.27 -16.07 3.33
N GLN A 347 -0.85 -17.27 3.19
CA GLN A 347 -1.11 -18.20 4.30
C GLN A 347 -2.11 -17.66 5.34
N LYS A 348 -3.05 -16.83 4.91
CA LYS A 348 -4.19 -16.44 5.76
C LYS A 348 -5.09 -17.67 5.98
N THR A 349 -5.44 -17.91 7.24
CA THR A 349 -6.20 -19.13 7.64
C THR A 349 -7.63 -19.12 7.15
N ILE A 350 -8.24 -17.94 6.98
CA ILE A 350 -9.63 -17.77 6.52
C ILE A 350 -9.63 -17.07 5.17
N SER A 351 -10.30 -17.65 4.19
CA SER A 351 -10.64 -17.00 2.93
C SER A 351 -12.08 -16.50 2.95
N ARG A 352 -12.33 -15.40 2.26
CA ARG A 352 -13.65 -14.84 1.98
C ARG A 352 -13.62 -14.08 0.66
N PRO A 353 -14.77 -13.91 -0.02
CA PRO A 353 -14.82 -13.16 -1.27
C PRO A 353 -14.12 -11.80 -1.20
N GLY A 354 -13.25 -11.54 -2.18
CA GLY A 354 -12.51 -10.29 -2.31
C GLY A 354 -11.32 -10.10 -1.35
N ARG A 355 -11.06 -11.01 -0.41
CA ARG A 355 -9.89 -10.93 0.45
C ARG A 355 -8.62 -11.25 -0.35
N LYS A 356 -7.61 -10.39 -0.30
CA LYS A 356 -6.29 -10.65 -0.90
C LYS A 356 -5.64 -11.84 -0.18
N MET A 357 -5.52 -12.99 -0.86
CA MET A 357 -5.03 -14.25 -0.31
C MET A 357 -3.64 -14.62 -0.82
N GLY A 358 -3.25 -14.04 -1.94
CA GLY A 358 -1.97 -14.22 -2.60
C GLY A 358 -1.83 -13.27 -3.78
N HIS A 359 -0.75 -13.39 -4.49
CA HIS A 359 -0.57 -12.79 -5.82
C HIS A 359 0.27 -13.71 -6.69
N LEU A 360 0.20 -13.52 -7.98
CA LEU A 360 1.15 -14.06 -8.92
C LEU A 360 1.82 -12.92 -9.69
N THR A 361 3.05 -13.13 -10.11
CA THR A 361 3.79 -12.24 -10.99
C THR A 361 4.34 -13.03 -12.15
N VAL A 362 4.21 -12.50 -13.35
CA VAL A 362 4.83 -13.04 -14.56
C VAL A 362 5.76 -11.98 -15.13
N THR A 363 6.95 -12.40 -15.50
CA THR A 363 7.90 -11.57 -16.26
C THR A 363 8.16 -12.21 -17.63
N ALA A 364 8.15 -11.41 -18.72
CA ALA A 364 8.37 -11.89 -20.06
C ALA A 364 9.14 -10.86 -20.91
N ASP A 365 9.45 -11.20 -22.18
CA ASP A 365 10.18 -10.30 -23.08
C ASP A 365 9.34 -9.10 -23.54
N SER A 366 8.01 -9.24 -23.51
CA SER A 366 7.07 -8.15 -23.78
C SER A 366 5.95 -8.11 -22.74
N LEU A 367 5.33 -6.94 -22.59
CA LEU A 367 4.21 -6.76 -21.67
C LEU A 367 2.97 -7.55 -22.11
N ASP A 368 2.75 -7.68 -23.41
CA ASP A 368 1.64 -8.47 -23.97
C ASP A 368 1.79 -9.95 -23.60
N GLN A 369 3.00 -10.51 -23.80
CA GLN A 369 3.29 -11.88 -23.40
C GLN A 369 3.14 -12.09 -21.89
N ALA A 370 3.65 -11.17 -21.08
CA ALA A 370 3.47 -11.23 -19.62
C ALA A 370 1.99 -11.21 -19.21
N SER A 371 1.17 -10.40 -19.93
CA SER A 371 -0.28 -10.29 -19.68
C SER A 371 -1.03 -11.58 -20.04
N GLU A 372 -0.71 -12.20 -21.18
CA GLU A 372 -1.31 -13.46 -21.63
C GLU A 372 -1.00 -14.58 -20.64
N LEU A 373 0.26 -14.75 -20.26
CA LEU A 373 0.69 -15.78 -19.31
C LEU A 373 0.13 -15.54 -17.90
N ALA A 374 0.05 -14.28 -17.44
CA ALA A 374 -0.55 -13.94 -16.16
C ALA A 374 -2.06 -14.23 -16.14
N LEU A 375 -2.75 -13.98 -17.25
CA LEU A 375 -4.16 -14.33 -17.42
C LEU A 375 -4.37 -15.85 -17.39
N GLU A 376 -3.54 -16.62 -18.09
CA GLU A 376 -3.56 -18.07 -18.10
C GLU A 376 -3.35 -18.60 -16.67
N ALA A 377 -2.26 -18.22 -16.01
CA ALA A 377 -1.95 -18.67 -14.66
C ALA A 377 -3.05 -18.32 -13.64
N SER A 378 -3.64 -17.12 -13.77
CA SER A 378 -4.70 -16.67 -12.85
C SER A 378 -6.01 -17.49 -12.96
N ARG A 379 -6.27 -18.13 -14.10
CA ARG A 379 -7.43 -19.02 -14.29
C ARG A 379 -7.21 -20.42 -13.71
N LEU A 380 -5.97 -20.78 -13.47
CA LEU A 380 -5.60 -22.11 -12.98
C LEU A 380 -5.54 -22.20 -11.46
N ILE A 381 -5.42 -21.06 -10.76
CA ILE A 381 -5.30 -21.02 -9.30
C ILE A 381 -6.50 -20.32 -8.65
N GLU A 382 -6.97 -20.92 -7.58
CA GLU A 382 -8.04 -20.38 -6.74
C GLU A 382 -7.72 -20.56 -5.26
N ILE A 383 -8.12 -19.59 -4.41
CA ILE A 383 -8.08 -19.75 -2.96
C ILE A 383 -9.48 -19.53 -2.40
N LYS A 384 -10.17 -20.63 -2.17
CA LYS A 384 -11.56 -20.61 -1.71
C LYS A 384 -11.67 -20.80 -0.20
N GLY A 385 -12.79 -20.32 0.37
CA GLY A 385 -13.18 -20.62 1.73
C GLY A 385 -14.12 -21.82 1.76
N GLU A 386 -13.78 -22.81 2.55
CA GLU A 386 -14.67 -23.95 2.82
C GLU A 386 -15.28 -23.86 4.21
N LYS A 387 -16.59 -24.11 4.32
CA LYS A 387 -17.22 -24.34 5.63
C LYS A 387 -16.87 -25.76 6.06
N ASN A 388 -16.35 -25.88 7.29
CA ASN A 388 -16.28 -27.18 7.97
C ASN A 388 -17.68 -27.80 8.12
#